data_2e76958c50545ab57396bb211ae84668
#
_entry.id   2e76958c50545ab57396bb211ae84668
#
_cell.length_a   1.000
_cell.length_b   1.000
_cell.length_c   1.000
_cell.angle_alpha   90.00
_cell.angle_beta   90.00
_cell.angle_gamma   90.00
#
_symmetry.space_group_name_H-M   'P 1'
#
loop_
_entity.id
_entity.type
_entity.pdbx_description
1 polymer ?
#
loop_
_entity_poly.entity_id
_entity_poly.type
_entity_poly.pdbx_seq_one_letter_code
_entity_poly.pdbx_strand_id
1 'polypeptide(L)'
;ISRGLVGSEMCIRDSINNVCSVNTKLLLKIADEFGTPTYVYDSEKIKSQYLRLKNAFKRVKDLQINYAVKASSNISILRFLNNLGSGIDAVSIQEVKLALSCGFKAEKIIYTPNGVSIKEIEDVASLGVKINIDNLSILEEFGNKNSGIDVCVRINPHILAGGNSKISVGHI
;
A
#
# COMPACT_ATOMS: atom_id res chain seq x y z
N ILE A 1 8.74 -10.97 20.55
CA ILE A 1 8.01 -10.87 19.28
C ILE A 1 6.63 -10.31 19.60
N SER A 2 6.42 -9.04 19.34
CA SER A 2 5.12 -8.43 19.52
C SER A 2 4.17 -9.00 18.47
N ARG A 3 3.09 -9.63 18.91
CA ARG A 3 2.00 -10.04 18.04
C ARG A 3 1.43 -8.77 17.41
N GLY A 4 1.63 -8.63 16.10
CA GLY A 4 1.20 -7.45 15.37
C GLY A 4 -0.31 -7.25 15.44
N LEU A 5 -0.73 -6.00 15.37
CA LEU A 5 -2.12 -5.53 15.47
C LEU A 5 -3.04 -5.94 14.31
N VAL A 6 -2.56 -6.70 13.35
CA VAL A 6 -3.35 -7.18 12.22
C VAL A 6 -3.24 -8.70 12.19
N GLY A 7 -4.36 -9.35 12.24
CA GLY A 7 -4.61 -10.80 12.38
C GLY A 7 -3.44 -11.73 12.08
N SER A 8 -3.30 -12.73 12.90
CA SER A 8 -2.20 -13.70 12.99
C SER A 8 -1.74 -14.35 11.66
N GLU A 9 -2.40 -14.08 10.55
CA GLU A 9 -2.15 -14.75 9.27
C GLU A 9 -1.47 -13.88 8.22
N MET A 10 -1.34 -12.57 8.42
CA MET A 10 -0.96 -11.69 7.31
C MET A 10 0.53 -11.38 7.18
N CYS A 11 1.31 -11.35 8.24
CA CYS A 11 2.67 -10.82 8.13
C CYS A 11 3.74 -11.50 8.96
N ILE A 12 3.41 -12.51 9.75
CA ILE A 12 4.38 -13.15 10.63
C ILE A 12 4.52 -14.62 10.24
N ARG A 13 5.72 -15.03 9.92
CA ARG A 13 6.06 -16.44 9.90
C ARG A 13 6.18 -16.88 11.35
N ASP A 14 5.08 -17.42 11.88
CA ASP A 14 5.04 -17.96 13.23
C ASP A 14 6.03 -19.13 13.38
N SER A 15 6.58 -19.27 14.56
CA SER A 15 7.28 -20.47 14.94
C SER A 15 6.28 -21.60 15.10
N ILE A 16 6.45 -22.69 14.35
CA ILE A 16 5.75 -23.95 14.58
C ILE A 16 6.58 -24.74 15.58
N ASN A 17 6.02 -25.11 16.72
CA ASN A 17 6.72 -25.82 17.80
C ASN A 17 8.01 -25.13 18.26
N ASN A 18 7.99 -23.80 18.42
CA ASN A 18 9.17 -22.98 18.75
C ASN A 18 10.29 -22.98 17.69
N VAL A 19 10.05 -23.48 16.49
CA VAL A 19 10.98 -23.41 15.36
C VAL A 19 10.49 -22.38 14.37
N CYS A 20 11.30 -21.38 14.08
CA CYS A 20 10.99 -20.37 13.07
C CYS A 20 10.88 -21.03 11.69
N SER A 21 9.81 -20.75 10.93
CA SER A 21 9.60 -21.27 9.58
C SER A 21 10.55 -20.67 8.53
N VAL A 22 11.34 -19.67 8.90
CA VAL A 22 12.44 -19.11 8.10
C VAL A 22 13.72 -19.86 8.44
N ASN A 23 14.66 -19.92 7.50
CA ASN A 23 15.98 -20.55 7.72
C ASN A 23 16.65 -19.97 8.99
N THR A 24 16.62 -20.73 10.07
CA THR A 24 17.10 -20.31 11.41
C THR A 24 18.58 -19.91 11.38
N LYS A 25 19.42 -20.62 10.60
CA LYS A 25 20.85 -20.27 10.45
C LYS A 25 21.04 -18.89 9.84
N LEU A 26 20.20 -18.53 8.85
CA LEU A 26 20.24 -17.21 8.23
C LEU A 26 19.80 -16.12 9.22
N LEU A 27 18.74 -16.38 9.99
CA LEU A 27 18.27 -15.41 11.00
C LEU A 27 19.29 -15.18 12.10
N LEU A 28 19.95 -16.22 12.59
CA LEU A 28 21.05 -16.08 13.57
C LEU A 28 22.20 -15.26 12.98
N LYS A 29 22.61 -15.54 11.75
CA LYS A 29 23.64 -14.76 11.08
C LYS A 29 23.26 -13.27 10.94
N ILE A 30 22.00 -12.98 10.58
CA ILE A 30 21.49 -11.60 10.51
C ILE A 30 21.52 -10.95 11.90
N ALA A 31 21.08 -11.66 12.93
CA ALA A 31 21.12 -11.15 14.30
C ALA A 31 22.54 -10.85 14.79
N ASP A 32 23.51 -11.70 14.46
CA ASP A 32 24.91 -11.51 14.80
C ASP A 32 25.53 -10.31 14.05
N GLU A 33 25.16 -10.12 12.78
CA GLU A 33 25.70 -9.06 11.93
C GLU A 33 25.05 -7.68 12.20
N PHE A 34 23.72 -7.62 12.39
CA PHE A 34 22.95 -6.40 12.49
C PHE A 34 22.41 -6.11 13.91
N GLY A 35 22.58 -7.04 14.83
CA GLY A 35 22.02 -6.95 16.18
C GLY A 35 20.53 -7.25 16.26
N THR A 36 19.98 -7.19 17.48
CA THR A 36 18.57 -7.38 17.79
C THR A 36 18.07 -6.26 18.70
N PRO A 37 16.80 -5.80 18.58
CA PRO A 37 15.77 -6.28 17.62
C PRO A 37 16.02 -5.74 16.20
N THR A 38 15.72 -6.55 15.17
CA THR A 38 15.80 -6.13 13.77
C THR A 38 14.63 -6.66 12.95
N TYR A 39 14.20 -5.88 11.94
CA TYR A 39 13.17 -6.30 11.00
C TYR A 39 13.81 -6.99 9.79
N VAL A 40 13.33 -8.18 9.47
CA VAL A 40 13.78 -8.95 8.31
C VAL A 40 12.65 -9.09 7.30
N TYR A 41 12.88 -8.68 6.07
CA TYR A 41 11.95 -8.80 4.96
C TYR A 41 12.43 -9.86 3.97
N ASP A 42 11.54 -10.81 3.64
CA ASP A 42 11.79 -11.87 2.68
C ASP A 42 11.31 -11.46 1.28
N SER A 43 12.24 -11.06 0.41
CA SER A 43 11.93 -10.61 -0.95
C SER A 43 11.30 -11.69 -1.82
N GLU A 44 11.68 -12.96 -1.67
CA GLU A 44 11.06 -14.06 -2.42
C GLU A 44 9.60 -14.27 -2.00
N LYS A 45 9.31 -14.09 -0.71
CA LYS A 45 7.93 -14.15 -0.22
C LYS A 45 7.10 -12.99 -0.79
N ILE A 46 7.63 -11.77 -0.80
CA ILE A 46 6.96 -10.60 -1.38
C ILE A 46 6.67 -10.87 -2.87
N LYS A 47 7.67 -11.30 -3.63
CA LYS A 47 7.54 -11.62 -5.05
C LYS A 47 6.51 -12.72 -5.31
N SER A 48 6.58 -13.82 -4.54
CA SER A 48 5.65 -14.94 -4.71
C SER A 48 4.20 -14.53 -4.46
N GLN A 49 3.92 -13.71 -3.44
CA GLN A 49 2.58 -13.21 -3.17
C GLN A 49 2.07 -12.26 -4.26
N TYR A 50 2.93 -11.35 -4.73
CA TYR A 50 2.59 -10.47 -5.85
C TYR A 50 2.24 -11.26 -7.11
N LEU A 51 3.08 -12.23 -7.48
CA LEU A 51 2.85 -13.08 -8.65
C LEU A 51 1.62 -13.98 -8.51
N ARG A 52 1.36 -14.50 -7.30
CA ARG A 52 0.14 -15.28 -7.00
C ARG A 52 -1.12 -14.46 -7.28
N LEU A 53 -1.15 -13.21 -6.78
CA LEU A 53 -2.27 -12.30 -7.02
C LEU A 53 -2.40 -11.98 -8.53
N LYS A 54 -1.31 -11.60 -9.17
CA LYS A 54 -1.28 -11.30 -10.61
C LYS A 54 -1.79 -12.47 -11.45
N ASN A 55 -1.38 -13.70 -11.12
CA ASN A 55 -1.80 -14.89 -11.83
C ASN A 55 -3.28 -15.24 -11.60
N ALA A 56 -3.82 -14.97 -10.39
CA ALA A 56 -5.25 -15.18 -10.11
C ALA A 56 -6.14 -14.31 -11.01
N PHE A 57 -5.67 -13.11 -11.36
CA PHE A 57 -6.39 -12.16 -12.20
C PHE A 57 -5.88 -12.11 -13.66
N LYS A 58 -5.14 -13.12 -14.12
CA LYS A 58 -4.51 -13.13 -15.47
C LYS A 58 -5.48 -12.94 -16.66
N ARG A 59 -6.78 -13.15 -16.43
CA ARG A 59 -7.82 -12.95 -17.46
C ARG A 59 -8.32 -11.50 -17.53
N VAL A 60 -7.98 -10.67 -16.55
CA VAL A 60 -8.36 -9.24 -16.52
C VAL A 60 -7.38 -8.48 -17.41
N LYS A 61 -7.91 -7.79 -18.41
CA LYS A 61 -7.11 -6.91 -19.27
C LYS A 61 -6.67 -5.69 -18.45
N ASP A 62 -5.49 -5.19 -18.73
CA ASP A 62 -4.93 -3.96 -18.14
C ASP A 62 -4.93 -3.94 -16.60
N LEU A 63 -4.75 -5.13 -16.00
CA LEU A 63 -4.67 -5.28 -14.55
C LEU A 63 -3.50 -4.48 -13.97
N GLN A 64 -3.80 -3.55 -13.08
CA GLN A 64 -2.83 -2.89 -12.22
C GLN A 64 -3.05 -3.31 -10.78
N ILE A 65 -2.00 -3.80 -10.12
CA ILE A 65 -2.00 -4.11 -8.69
C ILE A 65 -1.24 -2.99 -8.00
N ASN A 66 -1.90 -2.29 -7.08
CA ASN A 66 -1.30 -1.20 -6.33
C ASN A 66 -0.93 -1.66 -4.91
N TYR A 67 0.29 -1.35 -4.50
CA TYR A 67 0.76 -1.58 -3.14
C TYR A 67 0.41 -0.39 -2.26
N ALA A 68 -0.24 -0.64 -1.13
CA ALA A 68 -0.58 0.38 -0.14
C ALA A 68 0.66 0.74 0.70
N VAL A 69 1.21 1.93 0.51
CA VAL A 69 2.46 2.39 1.16
C VAL A 69 2.33 2.45 2.67
N LYS A 70 1.13 2.71 3.19
CA LYS A 70 0.84 2.70 4.64
C LYS A 70 1.21 1.37 5.34
N ALA A 71 1.34 0.26 4.62
CA ALA A 71 1.75 -1.02 5.19
C ALA A 71 3.26 -1.05 5.49
N SER A 72 4.09 -0.48 4.62
CA SER A 72 5.51 -0.23 4.84
C SER A 72 6.04 0.75 3.79
N SER A 73 6.64 1.84 4.24
CA SER A 73 7.28 2.86 3.39
C SER A 73 8.78 2.61 3.16
N ASN A 74 9.25 1.38 3.39
CA ASN A 74 10.66 1.03 3.19
C ASN A 74 11.06 1.19 1.71
N ILE A 75 12.06 2.03 1.44
CA ILE A 75 12.52 2.39 0.09
C ILE A 75 12.95 1.16 -0.73
N SER A 76 13.63 0.21 -0.09
CA SER A 76 14.10 -1.01 -0.77
C SER A 76 12.92 -1.89 -1.19
N ILE A 77 11.88 -2.00 -0.36
CA ILE A 77 10.64 -2.72 -0.70
C ILE A 77 9.90 -2.01 -1.83
N LEU A 78 9.77 -0.67 -1.76
CA LEU A 78 9.11 0.09 -2.81
C LEU A 78 9.81 -0.07 -4.17
N ARG A 79 11.15 0.08 -4.22
CA ARG A 79 11.93 -0.16 -5.43
C ARG A 79 11.81 -1.59 -5.96
N PHE A 80 11.80 -2.57 -5.06
CA PHE A 80 11.59 -3.97 -5.42
C PHE A 80 10.21 -4.20 -6.06
N LEU A 81 9.14 -3.64 -5.47
CA LEU A 81 7.79 -3.71 -6.01
C LEU A 81 7.65 -2.98 -7.35
N ASN A 82 8.32 -1.83 -7.52
CA ASN A 82 8.38 -1.14 -8.80
C ASN A 82 8.98 -2.03 -9.90
N ASN A 83 10.08 -2.72 -9.60
CA ASN A 83 10.71 -3.67 -10.54
C ASN A 83 9.80 -4.87 -10.88
N LEU A 84 8.87 -5.25 -9.99
CA LEU A 84 7.86 -6.27 -10.27
C LEU A 84 6.69 -5.74 -11.13
N GLY A 85 6.62 -4.42 -11.36
CA GLY A 85 5.56 -3.78 -12.13
C GLY A 85 4.32 -3.41 -11.30
N SER A 86 4.44 -3.34 -9.98
CA SER A 86 3.38 -2.83 -9.10
C SER A 86 3.11 -1.34 -9.36
N GLY A 87 1.89 -0.91 -9.11
CA GLY A 87 1.57 0.49 -8.84
C GLY A 87 1.60 0.78 -7.34
N ILE A 88 1.22 2.00 -6.98
CA ILE A 88 1.17 2.51 -5.61
C ILE A 88 -0.22 3.02 -5.27
N ASP A 89 -0.67 2.74 -4.04
CA ASP A 89 -1.77 3.40 -3.35
C ASP A 89 -1.18 4.21 -2.19
N ALA A 90 -1.22 5.53 -2.31
CA ALA A 90 -0.66 6.49 -1.36
C ALA A 90 -1.78 7.27 -0.64
N VAL A 91 -1.63 7.52 0.65
CA VAL A 91 -2.63 8.22 1.46
C VAL A 91 -2.18 9.62 1.90
N SER A 92 -0.95 10.03 1.57
CA SER A 92 -0.40 11.37 1.84
C SER A 92 0.50 11.84 0.70
N ILE A 93 0.67 13.15 0.57
CA ILE A 93 1.60 13.73 -0.41
C ILE A 93 3.04 13.25 -0.18
N GLN A 94 3.42 12.96 1.06
CA GLN A 94 4.74 12.43 1.39
C GLN A 94 4.95 11.03 0.81
N GLU A 95 3.93 10.18 0.89
CA GLU A 95 3.97 8.84 0.26
C GLU A 95 4.02 8.92 -1.26
N VAL A 96 3.30 9.87 -1.88
CA VAL A 96 3.38 10.14 -3.32
C VAL A 96 4.82 10.54 -3.71
N LYS A 97 5.40 11.52 -3.01
CA LYS A 97 6.78 11.98 -3.27
C LYS A 97 7.80 10.86 -3.06
N LEU A 98 7.61 10.04 -2.03
CA LEU A 98 8.45 8.87 -1.77
C LEU A 98 8.36 7.86 -2.92
N ALA A 99 7.15 7.55 -3.40
CA ALA A 99 6.96 6.64 -4.52
C ALA A 99 7.65 7.16 -5.79
N LEU A 100 7.49 8.45 -6.11
CA LEU A 100 8.18 9.08 -7.24
C LEU A 100 9.71 8.98 -7.10
N SER A 101 10.25 9.23 -5.90
CA SER A 101 11.69 9.07 -5.63
C SER A 101 12.20 7.63 -5.72
N CYS A 102 11.31 6.66 -5.54
CA CYS A 102 11.59 5.22 -5.73
C CYS A 102 11.49 4.79 -7.20
N GLY A 103 11.19 5.71 -8.13
CA GLY A 103 11.15 5.48 -9.57
C GLY A 103 9.79 5.04 -10.11
N PHE A 104 8.72 5.11 -9.32
CA PHE A 104 7.37 4.90 -9.86
C PHE A 104 6.99 6.05 -10.77
N LYS A 105 6.37 5.73 -11.91
CA LYS A 105 5.79 6.71 -12.79
C LYS A 105 4.49 7.26 -12.20
N ALA A 106 4.19 8.53 -12.42
CA ALA A 106 3.00 9.18 -11.88
C ALA A 106 1.69 8.43 -12.23
N GLU A 107 1.58 7.94 -13.47
CA GLU A 107 0.42 7.15 -13.93
C GLU A 107 0.21 5.81 -13.18
N LYS A 108 1.24 5.35 -12.45
CA LYS A 108 1.20 4.14 -11.62
C LYS A 108 0.87 4.41 -10.15
N ILE A 109 0.66 5.67 -9.81
CA ILE A 109 0.34 6.07 -8.44
C ILE A 109 -1.10 6.53 -8.39
N ILE A 110 -1.86 6.00 -7.42
CA ILE A 110 -3.17 6.52 -7.05
C ILE A 110 -3.06 7.15 -5.65
N TYR A 111 -3.52 8.37 -5.52
CA TYR A 111 -3.59 9.09 -4.26
C TYR A 111 -4.99 8.94 -3.68
N THR A 112 -5.09 8.29 -2.52
CA THR A 112 -6.36 7.95 -1.85
C THR A 112 -6.36 8.55 -0.44
N PRO A 113 -6.44 9.88 -0.31
CA PRO A 113 -6.41 10.56 0.98
C PRO A 113 -7.72 10.40 1.75
N ASN A 114 -7.67 10.76 3.03
CA ASN A 114 -8.85 10.93 3.86
C ASN A 114 -8.62 12.16 4.77
N GLY A 115 -9.58 13.12 4.76
CA GLY A 115 -9.54 14.27 5.63
C GLY A 115 -8.40 15.25 5.38
N VAL A 116 -7.99 15.43 4.12
CA VAL A 116 -6.94 16.37 3.71
C VAL A 116 -7.51 17.67 3.17
N SER A 117 -6.69 18.72 3.11
CA SER A 117 -7.08 20.02 2.55
C SER A 117 -7.16 19.95 1.02
N ILE A 118 -7.99 20.84 0.43
CA ILE A 118 -8.03 21.02 -1.02
C ILE A 118 -6.64 21.35 -1.60
N LYS A 119 -5.87 22.17 -0.88
CA LYS A 119 -4.51 22.53 -1.29
C LYS A 119 -3.62 21.31 -1.47
N GLU A 120 -3.66 20.33 -0.56
CA GLU A 120 -2.86 19.11 -0.70
C GLU A 120 -3.29 18.31 -1.94
N ILE A 121 -4.59 18.26 -2.23
CA ILE A 121 -5.11 17.59 -3.44
C ILE A 121 -4.62 18.30 -4.71
N GLU A 122 -4.66 19.65 -4.74
CA GLU A 122 -4.13 20.44 -5.86
C GLU A 122 -2.61 20.26 -6.03
N ASP A 123 -1.86 20.26 -4.93
CA ASP A 123 -0.42 19.99 -4.95
C ASP A 123 -0.11 18.60 -5.51
N VAL A 124 -0.88 17.58 -5.13
CA VAL A 124 -0.74 16.22 -5.66
C VAL A 124 -1.19 16.13 -7.12
N ALA A 125 -2.27 16.82 -7.51
CA ALA A 125 -2.72 16.87 -8.90
C ALA A 125 -1.62 17.38 -9.83
N SER A 126 -0.87 18.40 -9.38
CA SER A 126 0.26 18.95 -10.14
C SER A 126 1.38 17.95 -10.42
N LEU A 127 1.46 16.85 -9.65
CA LEU A 127 2.42 15.76 -9.85
C LEU A 127 1.98 14.74 -10.91
N GLY A 128 0.78 14.89 -11.48
CA GLY A 128 0.25 14.03 -12.54
C GLY A 128 -0.16 12.63 -12.09
N VAL A 129 -0.41 12.43 -10.79
CA VAL A 129 -0.89 11.16 -10.26
C VAL A 129 -2.42 11.06 -10.31
N LYS A 130 -2.96 9.85 -10.29
CA LYS A 130 -4.41 9.65 -10.21
C LYS A 130 -4.92 10.01 -8.82
N ILE A 131 -6.01 10.77 -8.76
CA ILE A 131 -6.60 11.24 -7.50
C ILE A 131 -7.92 10.53 -7.23
N ASN A 132 -8.10 10.10 -5.99
CA ASN A 132 -9.34 9.53 -5.49
C ASN A 132 -9.90 10.47 -4.41
N ILE A 133 -11.11 10.97 -4.60
CA ILE A 133 -11.78 11.93 -3.69
C ILE A 133 -12.94 11.22 -3.00
N ASP A 134 -13.02 11.34 -1.68
CA ASP A 134 -14.05 10.69 -0.84
C ASP A 134 -15.05 11.67 -0.20
N ASN A 135 -14.97 12.96 -0.55
CA ASN A 135 -15.79 14.02 0.01
C ASN A 135 -16.42 14.87 -1.10
N LEU A 136 -17.74 15.04 -1.05
CA LEU A 136 -18.46 15.77 -2.10
C LEU A 136 -18.10 17.25 -2.15
N SER A 137 -17.92 17.92 -0.99
CA SER A 137 -17.54 19.33 -0.95
C SER A 137 -16.16 19.55 -1.57
N ILE A 138 -15.22 18.66 -1.28
CA ILE A 138 -13.88 18.70 -1.91
C ILE A 138 -13.97 18.41 -3.41
N LEU A 139 -14.80 17.46 -3.82
CA LEU A 139 -15.00 17.15 -5.23
C LEU A 139 -15.54 18.35 -6.00
N GLU A 140 -16.55 19.04 -5.45
CA GLU A 140 -17.14 20.24 -6.05
C GLU A 140 -16.12 21.39 -6.13
N GLU A 141 -15.42 21.68 -5.02
CA GLU A 141 -14.40 22.73 -4.99
C GLU A 141 -13.25 22.45 -5.95
N PHE A 142 -12.76 21.20 -5.98
CA PHE A 142 -11.69 20.79 -6.89
C PHE A 142 -12.11 20.88 -8.35
N GLY A 143 -13.32 20.40 -8.69
CA GLY A 143 -13.86 20.43 -10.04
C GLY A 143 -14.07 21.85 -10.58
N ASN A 144 -14.52 22.77 -9.74
CA ASN A 144 -14.70 24.18 -10.11
C ASN A 144 -13.39 24.88 -10.44
N LYS A 145 -12.28 24.48 -9.79
CA LYS A 145 -10.96 25.09 -9.98
C LYS A 145 -10.10 24.37 -11.02
N ASN A 146 -10.30 23.07 -11.22
CA ASN A 146 -9.41 22.19 -11.96
C ASN A 146 -10.17 21.41 -13.05
N SER A 147 -10.90 22.12 -13.91
CA SER A 147 -11.65 21.50 -15.00
C SER A 147 -10.69 20.75 -15.95
N GLY A 148 -11.06 19.52 -16.31
CA GLY A 148 -10.27 18.67 -17.22
C GLY A 148 -9.26 17.74 -16.55
N ILE A 149 -9.21 17.69 -15.21
CA ILE A 149 -8.45 16.68 -14.48
C ILE A 149 -9.37 15.52 -14.13
N ASP A 150 -9.01 14.30 -14.58
CA ASP A 150 -9.77 13.10 -14.24
C ASP A 150 -9.56 12.72 -12.78
N VAL A 151 -10.67 12.46 -12.08
CA VAL A 151 -10.66 12.00 -10.68
C VAL A 151 -11.47 10.72 -10.52
N CYS A 152 -11.08 9.89 -9.54
CA CYS A 152 -11.90 8.78 -9.06
C CYS A 152 -12.72 9.26 -7.86
N VAL A 153 -13.94 8.76 -7.71
CA VAL A 153 -14.80 9.02 -6.54
C VAL A 153 -14.84 7.78 -5.67
N ARG A 154 -14.45 7.93 -4.40
CA ARG A 154 -14.57 6.88 -3.42
C ARG A 154 -15.95 6.90 -2.78
N ILE A 155 -16.66 5.79 -2.87
CA ILE A 155 -17.97 5.59 -2.24
C ILE A 155 -17.82 4.61 -1.08
N ASN A 156 -18.29 5.02 0.10
CA ASN A 156 -18.46 4.11 1.23
C ASN A 156 -19.94 3.72 1.31
N PRO A 157 -20.31 2.47 0.99
CA PRO A 157 -21.71 2.03 1.00
C PRO A 157 -22.25 1.76 2.41
N HIS A 158 -21.48 2.01 3.47
CA HIS A 158 -21.84 1.72 4.86
C HIS A 158 -22.25 0.26 5.13
N ILE A 159 -21.72 -0.68 4.36
CA ILE A 159 -21.97 -2.11 4.53
C ILE A 159 -20.89 -2.68 5.44
N LEU A 160 -21.30 -3.36 6.50
CA LEU A 160 -20.40 -4.17 7.31
C LEU A 160 -20.03 -5.43 6.51
N ALA A 161 -18.96 -5.33 5.74
CA ALA A 161 -18.42 -6.46 5.00
C ALA A 161 -17.38 -7.17 5.85
N GLY A 162 -17.58 -8.47 6.02
CA GLY A 162 -16.86 -9.42 6.86
C GLY A 162 -15.36 -9.24 7.03
N GLY A 163 -14.77 -9.94 7.96
CA GLY A 163 -13.35 -9.86 8.30
C GLY A 163 -13.16 -9.45 9.76
N ASN A 164 -12.38 -8.42 10.00
CA ASN A 164 -12.10 -7.95 11.35
C ASN A 164 -12.90 -6.66 11.63
N SER A 165 -13.68 -6.66 12.72
CA SER A 165 -14.48 -5.50 13.13
C SER A 165 -13.66 -4.21 13.34
N LYS A 166 -12.34 -4.34 13.62
CA LYS A 166 -11.43 -3.19 13.82
C LYS A 166 -10.98 -2.53 12.53
N ILE A 167 -11.18 -3.17 11.38
CA ILE A 167 -10.81 -2.63 10.06
C ILE A 167 -12.01 -2.43 9.14
N SER A 168 -13.21 -2.68 9.63
CA SER A 168 -14.44 -2.36 8.91
C SER A 168 -14.64 -0.84 8.92
N VAL A 169 -14.81 -0.25 7.73
CA VAL A 169 -15.09 1.18 7.55
C VAL A 169 -16.59 1.49 7.38
N GLY A 170 -17.42 0.46 7.37
CA GLY A 170 -18.88 0.59 7.43
C GLY A 170 -19.32 0.79 8.88
N HIS A 171 -20.10 1.82 9.15
CA HIS A 171 -20.80 2.04 10.41
C HIS A 171 -22.30 1.95 10.16
N ILE A 172 -23.03 1.38 11.11
CA ILE A 172 -24.49 1.46 11.18
C ILE A 172 -24.86 2.75 11.91
#